data_dfaf07fc292e706766ce7195c28c38da
#
_entry.id   dfaf07fc292e706766ce7195c28c38da
#
_cell.length_a   1.000
_cell.length_b   1.000
_cell.length_c   1.000
_cell.angle_alpha   90.00
_cell.angle_beta   90.00
_cell.angle_gamma   90.00
#
_symmetry.space_group_name_H-M   'P 1'
#
loop_
_entity.id
_entity.type
_entity.pdbx_description
1 polymer ?
#
loop_
_entity_poly.entity_id
_entity_poly.type
_entity_poly.pdbx_seq_one_letter_code
_entity_poly.pdbx_strand_id
1 'polypeptide(L)'
;MNGELKKLYLIINPNAGTKQGRRFLPEMISVFTRGGYLCSVYITEKRGDAADFARDRAGEADLVVACGGDGTLNEVITGLQLGGHRTALGYIPCGSTNDFANGLGIPAAPLMACDAILSGRPRALDVGLFAPDRFAPGKR
;
A
#
# COMPACT_ATOMS: atom_id res chain seq x y z
N MET A 1 -4.72 10.02 -25.69
CA MET A 1 -4.01 9.88 -24.50
C MET A 1 -2.59 9.48 -24.81
N ASN A 2 -1.70 9.96 -24.12
CA ASN A 2 -0.34 9.74 -24.41
C ASN A 2 0.11 8.38 -24.17
N GLY A 3 -0.70 7.61 -23.58
CA GLY A 3 -0.44 6.24 -23.47
C GLY A 3 0.57 5.80 -22.47
N GLU A 4 1.24 6.72 -21.84
CA GLU A 4 2.20 6.31 -20.85
C GLU A 4 1.51 6.06 -19.54
N LEU A 5 1.53 4.83 -19.08
CA LEU A 5 0.92 4.48 -17.81
C LEU A 5 1.91 4.68 -16.69
N LYS A 6 1.41 5.14 -15.56
CA LYS A 6 2.21 5.16 -14.35
C LYS A 6 2.29 3.76 -13.80
N LYS A 7 3.33 3.51 -13.02
CA LYS A 7 3.59 2.18 -12.50
C LYS A 7 3.14 2.08 -11.06
N LEU A 8 2.39 1.04 -10.76
CA LEU A 8 1.87 0.80 -9.43
C LEU A 8 2.28 -0.60 -8.98
N TYR A 9 2.85 -0.69 -7.77
CA TYR A 9 3.08 -1.98 -7.13
C TYR A 9 2.02 -2.20 -6.07
N LEU A 10 1.26 -3.28 -6.19
CA LEU A 10 0.27 -3.66 -5.21
C LEU A 10 0.85 -4.80 -4.38
N ILE A 11 1.14 -4.52 -3.12
CA ILE A 11 1.68 -5.51 -2.20
C ILE A 11 0.53 -6.02 -1.35
N ILE A 12 0.19 -7.28 -1.52
CA ILE A 12 -1.00 -7.82 -0.91
C ILE A 12 -0.69 -9.02 -0.02
N ASN A 13 -1.25 -8.99 1.19
CA ASN A 13 -1.29 -10.16 2.05
C ASN A 13 -2.63 -10.84 1.82
N PRO A 14 -2.67 -11.96 1.09
CA PRO A 14 -3.94 -12.54 0.68
C PRO A 14 -4.70 -13.18 1.82
N ASN A 15 -4.06 -13.38 2.95
CA ASN A 15 -4.69 -14.03 4.09
C ASN A 15 -5.09 -13.07 5.18
N ALA A 16 -4.95 -11.76 4.96
CA ALA A 16 -5.27 -10.79 5.98
C ALA A 16 -6.77 -10.73 6.25
N GLY A 17 -7.12 -10.71 7.52
CA GLY A 17 -8.49 -10.54 7.96
C GLY A 17 -9.46 -11.48 7.29
N THR A 18 -10.48 -10.94 6.65
CA THR A 18 -11.51 -11.72 5.99
C THR A 18 -11.14 -12.11 4.57
N LYS A 19 -9.91 -11.87 4.16
CA LYS A 19 -9.42 -12.20 2.82
C LYS A 19 -10.11 -11.41 1.72
N GLN A 20 -10.60 -10.22 2.05
CA GLN A 20 -11.25 -9.37 1.07
C GLN A 20 -10.30 -8.89 -0.02
N GLY A 21 -9.03 -8.65 0.34
CA GLY A 21 -8.06 -8.27 -0.66
C GLY A 21 -7.92 -9.32 -1.74
N ARG A 22 -7.82 -10.57 -1.31
CA ARG A 22 -7.72 -11.69 -2.23
C ARG A 22 -8.99 -11.82 -3.07
N ARG A 23 -10.13 -11.66 -2.42
CA ARG A 23 -11.42 -11.84 -3.09
C ARG A 23 -11.66 -10.78 -4.15
N PHE A 24 -11.27 -9.55 -3.89
CA PHE A 24 -11.57 -8.44 -4.79
C PHE A 24 -10.37 -8.02 -5.65
N LEU A 25 -9.32 -8.83 -5.68
CA LEU A 25 -8.10 -8.43 -6.38
C LEU A 25 -8.32 -8.04 -7.85
N PRO A 26 -9.04 -8.83 -8.66
CA PRO A 26 -9.21 -8.42 -10.05
C PRO A 26 -9.93 -7.09 -10.19
N GLU A 27 -10.93 -6.86 -9.35
CA GLU A 27 -11.68 -5.60 -9.40
C GLU A 27 -10.81 -4.43 -8.99
N MET A 28 -9.96 -4.62 -7.98
CA MET A 28 -9.06 -3.56 -7.55
C MET A 28 -8.09 -3.19 -8.68
N ILE A 29 -7.52 -4.20 -9.32
CA ILE A 29 -6.62 -3.95 -10.44
C ILE A 29 -7.35 -3.19 -11.53
N SER A 30 -8.60 -3.54 -11.80
CA SER A 30 -9.38 -2.87 -12.82
C SER A 30 -9.57 -1.39 -12.50
N VAL A 31 -9.84 -1.07 -11.23
CA VAL A 31 -9.99 0.33 -10.82
C VAL A 31 -8.70 1.10 -11.09
N PHE A 32 -7.56 0.55 -10.68
CA PHE A 32 -6.30 1.23 -10.90
C PHE A 32 -5.94 1.33 -12.37
N THR A 33 -6.27 0.31 -13.14
CA THR A 33 -6.01 0.35 -14.59
C THR A 33 -6.78 1.49 -15.23
N ARG A 34 -8.05 1.63 -14.86
CA ARG A 34 -8.86 2.74 -15.40
C ARG A 34 -8.31 4.08 -14.95
N GLY A 35 -7.63 4.11 -13.83
CA GLY A 35 -7.02 5.34 -13.32
C GLY A 35 -5.68 5.66 -13.95
N GLY A 36 -5.22 4.87 -14.92
CA GLY A 36 -3.99 5.18 -15.62
C GLY A 36 -2.76 4.48 -15.09
N TYR A 37 -2.92 3.42 -14.33
CA TYR A 37 -1.79 2.69 -13.76
C TYR A 37 -1.62 1.31 -14.37
N LEU A 38 -0.38 0.93 -14.55
CA LEU A 38 -0.04 -0.45 -14.87
C LEU A 38 0.33 -1.11 -13.55
N CYS A 39 -0.45 -2.10 -13.15
CA CYS A 39 -0.28 -2.73 -11.84
C CYS A 39 0.58 -3.97 -11.92
N SER A 40 1.53 -4.04 -11.01
CA SER A 40 2.26 -5.27 -10.75
C SER A 40 1.90 -5.71 -9.34
N VAL A 41 1.54 -6.96 -9.17
CA VAL A 41 1.06 -7.47 -7.90
C VAL A 41 2.13 -8.34 -7.27
N TYR A 42 2.44 -8.06 -6.02
CA TYR A 42 3.33 -8.90 -5.24
C TYR A 42 2.55 -9.51 -4.09
N ILE A 43 2.44 -10.82 -4.07
CA ILE A 43 1.68 -11.54 -3.06
C ILE A 43 2.65 -12.01 -2.00
N THR A 44 2.45 -11.56 -0.76
CA THR A 44 3.34 -11.96 0.32
C THR A 44 3.04 -13.38 0.77
N GLU A 45 4.06 -14.06 1.25
CA GLU A 45 3.91 -15.43 1.73
C GLU A 45 4.25 -15.56 3.20
N LYS A 46 5.08 -14.68 3.73
CA LYS A 46 5.49 -14.78 5.12
C LYS A 46 5.83 -13.41 5.67
N ARG A 47 5.97 -13.34 6.97
CA ARG A 47 6.34 -12.10 7.64
C ARG A 47 7.67 -11.59 7.09
N GLY A 48 7.73 -10.30 6.84
CA GLY A 48 8.92 -9.66 6.30
C GLY A 48 8.90 -9.49 4.81
N ASP A 49 8.09 -10.26 4.09
CA ASP A 49 8.08 -10.19 2.63
C ASP A 49 7.71 -8.80 2.14
N ALA A 50 6.70 -8.18 2.75
CA ALA A 50 6.26 -6.86 2.28
C ALA A 50 7.34 -5.82 2.52
N ALA A 51 8.03 -5.91 3.66
CA ALA A 51 9.10 -4.97 3.95
C ALA A 51 10.25 -5.14 2.96
N ASP A 52 10.63 -6.37 2.69
CA ASP A 52 11.73 -6.63 1.78
C ASP A 52 11.41 -6.14 0.38
N PHE A 53 10.21 -6.42 -0.11
CA PHE A 53 9.82 -6.00 -1.44
C PHE A 53 9.80 -4.48 -1.54
N ALA A 54 9.22 -3.82 -0.55
CA ALA A 54 9.15 -2.36 -0.56
C ALA A 54 10.54 -1.75 -0.52
N ARG A 55 11.40 -2.28 0.34
CA ARG A 55 12.78 -1.77 0.43
C ARG A 55 13.49 -1.87 -0.91
N ASP A 56 13.35 -3.01 -1.57
CA ASP A 56 14.16 -3.29 -2.75
C ASP A 56 13.55 -2.74 -4.03
N ARG A 57 12.22 -2.62 -4.12
CA ARG A 57 11.58 -2.36 -5.39
C ARG A 57 10.73 -1.09 -5.46
N ALA A 58 10.43 -0.46 -4.33
CA ALA A 58 9.48 0.65 -4.36
C ALA A 58 9.93 1.83 -5.22
N GLY A 59 11.22 2.01 -5.36
CA GLY A 59 11.74 3.12 -6.17
C GLY A 59 11.41 2.98 -7.64
N GLU A 60 11.00 1.81 -8.07
CA GLU A 60 10.66 1.57 -9.48
C GLU A 60 9.24 2.01 -9.81
N ALA A 61 8.45 2.37 -8.81
CA ALA A 61 7.04 2.64 -9.02
C ALA A 61 6.69 4.09 -8.71
N ASP A 62 5.61 4.55 -9.32
CA ASP A 62 5.05 5.85 -9.01
C ASP A 62 4.15 5.79 -7.78
N LEU A 63 3.61 4.61 -7.51
CA LEU A 63 2.70 4.43 -6.40
C LEU A 63 2.83 3.01 -5.87
N VAL A 64 2.94 2.89 -4.55
CA VAL A 64 2.92 1.59 -3.89
C VAL A 64 1.64 1.52 -3.08
N VAL A 65 0.93 0.42 -3.20
CA VAL A 65 -0.32 0.22 -2.46
C VAL A 65 -0.15 -1.02 -1.60
N ALA A 66 -0.39 -0.84 -0.31
CA ALA A 66 -0.36 -1.95 0.63
C ALA A 66 -1.79 -2.44 0.85
N CYS A 67 -2.01 -3.72 0.68
CA CYS A 67 -3.33 -4.32 0.87
C CYS A 67 -3.23 -5.41 1.91
N GLY A 68 -3.80 -5.18 3.07
CA GLY A 68 -3.71 -6.13 4.18
C GLY A 68 -4.13 -5.49 5.47
N GLY A 69 -3.63 -6.03 6.56
CA GLY A 69 -3.88 -5.46 7.86
C GLY A 69 -2.82 -4.44 8.24
N ASP A 70 -2.89 -3.99 9.49
CA ASP A 70 -1.94 -2.99 9.98
C ASP A 70 -0.51 -3.50 9.95
N GLY A 71 -0.32 -4.80 10.14
CA GLY A 71 1.02 -5.38 10.05
C GLY A 71 1.61 -5.27 8.66
N THR A 72 0.82 -5.51 7.64
CA THR A 72 1.28 -5.37 6.26
C THR A 72 1.66 -3.92 5.98
N LEU A 73 0.81 -3.00 6.39
CA LEU A 73 1.10 -1.58 6.21
C LEU A 73 2.40 -1.21 6.89
N ASN A 74 2.58 -1.65 8.14
CA ASN A 74 3.80 -1.39 8.87
C ASN A 74 5.04 -1.90 8.13
N GLU A 75 4.95 -3.09 7.58
CA GLU A 75 6.07 -3.65 6.84
C GLU A 75 6.41 -2.81 5.62
N VAL A 76 5.39 -2.38 4.89
CA VAL A 76 5.63 -1.56 3.70
C VAL A 76 6.27 -0.23 4.10
N ILE A 77 5.75 0.40 5.13
CA ILE A 77 6.32 1.66 5.60
C ILE A 77 7.78 1.46 6.01
N THR A 78 8.06 0.40 6.76
CA THR A 78 9.42 0.09 7.18
C THR A 78 10.33 -0.11 5.97
N GLY A 79 9.86 -0.85 4.98
CA GLY A 79 10.64 -1.08 3.78
C GLY A 79 10.93 0.20 3.02
N LEU A 80 9.93 1.07 2.89
CA LEU A 80 10.14 2.35 2.23
C LEU A 80 11.19 3.17 2.96
N GLN A 81 11.13 3.17 4.28
CA GLN A 81 12.11 3.89 5.08
C GLN A 81 13.50 3.32 4.91
N LEU A 82 13.63 2.02 5.00
CA LEU A 82 14.93 1.38 4.89
C LEU A 82 15.55 1.56 3.51
N GLY A 83 14.73 1.62 2.49
CA GLY A 83 15.22 1.83 1.14
C GLY A 83 15.42 3.29 0.76
N GLY A 84 15.02 4.21 1.66
CA GLY A 84 15.14 5.63 1.36
C GLY A 84 14.20 6.10 0.27
N HIS A 85 13.09 5.44 0.11
CA HIS A 85 12.15 5.76 -0.97
C HIS A 85 11.16 6.84 -0.56
N ARG A 86 10.83 7.70 -1.51
CA ARG A 86 9.80 8.71 -1.30
C ARG A 86 8.57 8.43 -2.14
N THR A 87 8.42 7.20 -2.55
CA THR A 87 7.30 6.78 -3.36
C THR A 87 6.00 6.97 -2.61
N ALA A 88 4.98 7.44 -3.29
CA ALA A 88 3.66 7.61 -2.69
C ALA A 88 3.11 6.26 -2.25
N LEU A 89 2.37 6.26 -1.15
CA LEU A 89 1.84 5.05 -0.56
C LEU A 89 0.34 5.15 -0.39
N GLY A 90 -0.37 4.16 -0.88
CA GLY A 90 -1.80 4.01 -0.64
C GLY A 90 -2.04 2.79 0.23
N TYR A 91 -3.18 2.75 0.90
CA TYR A 91 -3.51 1.66 1.79
C TYR A 91 -4.92 1.16 1.55
N ILE A 92 -5.05 -0.15 1.37
CA ILE A 92 -6.34 -0.82 1.27
C ILE A 92 -6.45 -1.72 2.49
N PRO A 93 -7.27 -1.35 3.47
CA PRO A 93 -7.37 -2.11 4.71
C PRO A 93 -8.16 -3.40 4.51
N CYS A 94 -7.53 -4.51 4.83
CA CYS A 94 -8.17 -5.82 4.75
C CYS A 94 -7.94 -6.62 6.02
N GLY A 95 -7.45 -5.99 7.07
CA GLY A 95 -7.18 -6.66 8.32
C GLY A 95 -8.44 -6.78 9.17
N SER A 96 -8.27 -7.44 10.30
CA SER A 96 -9.41 -7.68 11.19
C SER A 96 -9.89 -6.42 11.88
N THR A 97 -8.98 -5.56 12.33
CA THR A 97 -9.36 -4.37 13.08
C THR A 97 -9.25 -3.08 12.30
N ASN A 98 -8.26 -3.02 11.39
CA ASN A 98 -8.06 -1.83 10.56
C ASN A 98 -7.93 -0.55 11.38
N ASP A 99 -7.21 -0.61 12.48
CA ASP A 99 -7.10 0.54 13.40
C ASP A 99 -6.54 1.77 12.71
N PHE A 100 -5.49 1.59 11.93
CA PHE A 100 -4.86 2.71 11.24
C PHE A 100 -5.83 3.37 10.28
N ALA A 101 -6.52 2.54 9.48
CA ALA A 101 -7.46 3.06 8.49
C ALA A 101 -8.61 3.79 9.17
N ASN A 102 -9.12 3.24 10.27
CA ASN A 102 -10.22 3.87 10.98
C ASN A 102 -9.80 5.24 11.51
N GLY A 103 -8.59 5.34 12.02
CA GLY A 103 -8.09 6.61 12.54
C GLY A 103 -7.92 7.67 11.47
N LEU A 104 -7.72 7.28 10.23
CA LEU A 104 -7.51 8.21 9.12
C LEU A 104 -8.75 8.40 8.27
N GLY A 105 -9.84 7.68 8.56
CA GLY A 105 -11.03 7.77 7.73
C GLY A 105 -10.90 7.09 6.39
N ILE A 106 -10.00 6.14 6.26
CA ILE A 106 -9.84 5.38 5.02
C ILE A 106 -10.98 4.37 4.92
N PRO A 107 -11.64 4.28 3.77
CA PRO A 107 -12.74 3.33 3.62
C PRO A 107 -12.30 1.90 3.83
N ALA A 108 -13.13 1.12 4.50
CA ALA A 108 -12.82 -0.29 4.75
C ALA A 108 -13.14 -1.18 3.56
N ALA A 109 -14.07 -0.78 2.70
CA ALA A 109 -14.40 -1.58 1.54
C ALA A 109 -13.27 -1.45 0.51
N PRO A 110 -12.75 -2.58 0.00
CA PRO A 110 -11.57 -2.53 -0.87
C PRO A 110 -11.72 -1.64 -2.09
N LEU A 111 -12.85 -1.71 -2.78
CA LEU A 111 -13.00 -0.92 -4.00
C LEU A 111 -13.16 0.55 -3.69
N MET A 112 -13.79 0.90 -2.58
CA MET A 112 -13.88 2.28 -2.17
C MET A 112 -12.53 2.82 -1.76
N ALA A 113 -11.70 1.98 -1.14
CA ALA A 113 -10.35 2.38 -0.80
C ALA A 113 -9.53 2.68 -2.07
N CYS A 114 -9.70 1.86 -3.10
CA CYS A 114 -9.03 2.12 -4.37
C CYS A 114 -9.45 3.46 -4.97
N ASP A 115 -10.75 3.74 -4.95
CA ASP A 115 -11.23 5.03 -5.47
C ASP A 115 -10.66 6.19 -4.67
N ALA A 116 -10.58 6.04 -3.35
CA ALA A 116 -10.04 7.08 -2.51
C ALA A 116 -8.57 7.33 -2.82
N ILE A 117 -7.80 6.27 -3.07
CA ILE A 117 -6.40 6.42 -3.43
C ILE A 117 -6.27 7.21 -4.73
N LEU A 118 -7.09 6.88 -5.73
CA LEU A 118 -6.98 7.55 -7.02
C LEU A 118 -7.39 9.01 -6.96
N SER A 119 -8.39 9.35 -6.14
CA SER A 119 -8.89 10.71 -6.08
C SER A 119 -8.24 11.53 -4.99
N GLY A 120 -7.50 10.87 -4.10
CA GLY A 120 -6.90 11.56 -2.99
C GLY A 120 -5.63 12.27 -3.37
N ARG A 121 -5.19 13.15 -2.48
CA ARG A 121 -3.90 13.79 -2.61
C ARG A 121 -2.96 13.20 -1.61
N PRO A 122 -1.65 13.23 -1.90
CA PRO A 122 -0.67 12.79 -0.91
C PRO A 122 -0.88 13.60 0.37
N ARG A 123 -0.87 12.93 1.49
CA ARG A 123 -1.08 13.58 2.76
C ARG A 123 0.22 13.76 3.49
N ALA A 124 0.24 14.73 4.37
CA ALA A 124 1.43 14.98 5.16
C ALA A 124 1.77 13.81 6.06
N LEU A 125 0.81 12.98 6.38
CA LEU A 125 1.08 11.84 7.21
C LEU A 125 1.65 10.68 6.42
N ASP A 126 1.92 10.89 5.17
CA ASP A 126 2.54 9.84 4.41
C ASP A 126 3.85 9.44 5.08
N VAL A 127 4.55 8.54 4.47
CA VAL A 127 5.67 7.87 5.11
C VAL A 127 6.64 8.82 5.76
N GLY A 128 6.97 9.90 5.07
CA GLY A 128 7.98 10.81 5.58
C GLY A 128 7.62 11.43 6.90
N LEU A 129 6.35 11.75 7.09
CA LEU A 129 5.91 12.38 8.32
C LEU A 129 5.59 11.36 9.39
N PHE A 130 4.97 10.28 9.01
CA PHE A 130 4.46 9.33 9.95
C PHE A 130 5.54 8.40 10.49
N ALA A 131 6.41 7.95 9.63
CA ALA A 131 7.34 6.90 9.97
C ALA A 131 8.57 7.30 10.76
N PRO A 132 9.16 8.47 10.55
CA PRO A 132 10.46 8.72 11.15
C PRO A 132 10.51 8.48 12.65
N ASP A 133 9.49 8.88 13.36
CA ASP A 133 9.50 8.75 14.79
C ASP A 133 9.27 7.34 15.26
N ARG A 134 8.63 6.54 14.45
CA ARG A 134 8.26 5.20 14.89
C ARG A 134 9.16 4.15 14.34
N PHE A 135 9.71 4.40 13.14
CA PHE A 135 10.41 3.36 12.42
C PHE A 135 11.86 3.68 12.16
N ALA A 136 12.32 4.84 12.55
CA ALA A 136 13.71 5.17 12.34
C ALA A 136 14.58 4.16 13.06
N PRO A 137 15.59 3.64 12.40
CA PRO A 137 16.38 2.55 12.98
C PRO A 137 16.97 2.88 14.34
N GLY A 138 17.40 4.08 14.55
CA GLY A 138 17.98 4.42 15.83
C GLY A 138 17.00 4.51 16.97
N LYS A 139 15.73 4.40 16.69
CA LYS A 139 14.72 4.55 17.72
C LYS A 139 14.01 3.29 18.09
N ARG A 140 14.34 2.23 17.48
CA ARG A 140 13.65 1.00 17.75
C ARG A 140 14.50 0.06 18.47
#